data_f651c4b1f69e9f939364bc557154ac4f
#
_entry.id   f651c4b1f69e9f939364bc557154ac4f
#
_cell.length_a   1.000
_cell.length_b   1.000
_cell.length_c   1.000
_cell.angle_alpha   90.00
_cell.angle_beta   90.00
_cell.angle_gamma   90.00
#
_symmetry.space_group_name_H-M   'P 1'
#
loop_
_entity.id
_entity.type
_entity.pdbx_description
1 polymer ?
#
loop_
_entity_poly.entity_id
_entity_poly.type
_entity_poly.pdbx_seq_one_letter_code
_entity_poly.pdbx_strand_id
1 'polypeptide(L)'
;VEAIRKLVITPMIVLLPDHSEMRNKIIYLGADVVLTQPYTAEEVSLQSYALIRRYTEWKSERKEEIPVMVGKLKILPLQRTVEWEHKRIPVVKREFDFLYLLATTPGRVYTYSQIYQLVWQEYPHGDITNIIYCMVHRLKQKLKKVDVNAEHIISSVKEVGYCLKVYKES
;
A
#
# COMPACT_ATOMS: atom_id res chain seq x y z
N VAL A 1 -21.23 -6.76 14.70
CA VAL A 1 -19.82 -7.11 14.97
C VAL A 1 -19.43 -8.35 14.20
N GLU A 2 -20.04 -9.50 14.44
CA GLU A 2 -19.67 -10.79 13.83
C GLU A 2 -19.67 -10.74 12.29
N ALA A 3 -20.69 -10.16 11.66
CA ALA A 3 -20.78 -10.05 10.21
C ALA A 3 -19.64 -9.18 9.63
N ILE A 4 -19.27 -8.10 10.32
CA ILE A 4 -18.16 -7.24 9.91
C ILE A 4 -16.83 -7.98 10.10
N ARG A 5 -16.66 -8.70 11.20
CA ARG A 5 -15.42 -9.45 11.49
C ARG A 5 -15.13 -10.55 10.46
N LYS A 6 -16.15 -11.14 9.86
CA LYS A 6 -15.98 -12.10 8.75
C LYS A 6 -15.44 -11.46 7.47
N LEU A 7 -15.64 -10.14 7.30
CA LEU A 7 -15.25 -9.42 6.09
C LEU A 7 -13.93 -8.66 6.24
N VAL A 8 -13.56 -8.26 7.46
CA VAL A 8 -12.40 -7.40 7.71
C VAL A 8 -11.60 -7.87 8.93
N ILE A 9 -10.27 -7.77 8.81
CA ILE A 9 -9.30 -8.12 9.87
C ILE A 9 -8.82 -6.86 10.63
N THR A 10 -9.33 -5.69 10.28
CA THR A 10 -8.96 -4.41 10.93
C THR A 10 -9.38 -4.37 12.40
N PRO A 11 -8.65 -3.65 13.26
CA PRO A 11 -9.05 -3.41 14.65
C PRO A 11 -10.43 -2.79 14.75
N MET A 12 -11.23 -3.23 15.73
CA MET A 12 -12.60 -2.79 15.91
C MET A 12 -12.83 -2.34 17.36
N ILE A 13 -13.24 -1.07 17.51
CA ILE A 13 -13.73 -0.52 18.79
C ILE A 13 -15.24 -0.41 18.70
N VAL A 14 -15.93 -0.86 19.74
CA VAL A 14 -17.38 -0.72 19.87
C VAL A 14 -17.67 0.20 21.04
N LEU A 15 -18.48 1.23 20.81
CA LEU A 15 -18.93 2.18 21.82
C LEU A 15 -20.37 1.81 22.25
N LEU A 16 -20.59 1.65 23.53
CA LEU A 16 -21.91 1.34 24.10
C LEU A 16 -22.43 2.49 24.97
N PRO A 17 -23.72 2.76 24.95
CA PRO A 17 -24.32 3.87 25.70
C PRO A 17 -24.37 3.66 27.22
N ASP A 18 -24.26 2.43 27.71
CA ASP A 18 -24.35 2.11 29.13
C ASP A 18 -23.60 0.81 29.46
N HIS A 19 -23.46 0.50 30.78
CA HIS A 19 -22.92 -0.76 31.29
C HIS A 19 -23.85 -1.94 30.92
N SER A 20 -23.88 -2.24 29.62
CA SER A 20 -24.74 -3.31 29.14
C SER A 20 -24.06 -4.66 29.39
N GLU A 21 -24.86 -5.65 29.79
CA GLU A 21 -24.45 -7.07 29.84
C GLU A 21 -23.96 -7.59 28.50
N MET A 22 -24.20 -6.82 27.45
CA MET A 22 -23.73 -7.10 26.07
C MET A 22 -22.22 -6.94 25.85
N ARG A 23 -21.48 -6.27 26.77
CA ARG A 23 -20.03 -6.04 26.62
C ARG A 23 -19.28 -7.34 26.33
N ASN A 24 -19.45 -8.34 27.17
CA ASN A 24 -18.77 -9.62 27.02
C ASN A 24 -19.18 -10.33 25.72
N LYS A 25 -20.47 -10.31 25.39
CA LYS A 25 -20.98 -10.87 24.14
C LYS A 25 -20.36 -10.20 22.89
N ILE A 26 -20.18 -8.89 22.92
CA ILE A 26 -19.61 -8.12 21.82
C ILE A 26 -18.11 -8.45 21.65
N ILE A 27 -17.38 -8.66 22.74
CA ILE A 27 -15.98 -9.11 22.70
C ILE A 27 -15.91 -10.52 22.06
N TYR A 28 -16.78 -11.45 22.50
CA TYR A 28 -16.86 -12.79 21.90
C TYR A 28 -17.19 -12.75 20.39
N LEU A 29 -17.98 -11.77 19.96
CA LEU A 29 -18.34 -11.57 18.55
C LEU A 29 -17.22 -10.92 17.73
N GLY A 30 -16.05 -10.63 18.36
CA GLY A 30 -14.84 -10.21 17.67
C GLY A 30 -14.52 -8.72 17.75
N ALA A 31 -15.10 -7.96 18.68
CA ALA A 31 -14.60 -6.62 18.98
C ALA A 31 -13.26 -6.70 19.74
N ASP A 32 -12.30 -5.84 19.40
CA ASP A 32 -11.00 -5.78 20.07
C ASP A 32 -11.05 -4.95 21.35
N VAL A 33 -11.87 -3.90 21.37
CA VAL A 33 -12.16 -3.07 22.55
C VAL A 33 -13.64 -2.71 22.58
N VAL A 34 -14.21 -2.70 23.78
CA VAL A 34 -15.56 -2.19 24.03
C VAL A 34 -15.48 -1.12 25.12
N LEU A 35 -15.88 0.10 24.79
CA LEU A 35 -16.02 1.20 25.71
C LEU A 35 -17.49 1.44 26.04
N THR A 36 -17.78 1.62 27.33
CA THR A 36 -19.12 1.92 27.84
C THR A 36 -19.16 3.32 28.42
N GLN A 37 -20.26 4.04 28.26
CA GLN A 37 -20.42 5.37 28.86
C GLN A 37 -20.28 5.30 30.40
N PRO A 38 -19.69 6.34 31.06
CA PRO A 38 -19.14 7.54 30.45
C PRO A 38 -17.73 7.30 29.86
N TYR A 39 -17.49 7.64 28.60
CA TYR A 39 -16.18 7.66 27.95
C TYR A 39 -15.89 9.05 27.39
N THR A 40 -14.65 9.44 27.35
CA THR A 40 -14.21 10.72 26.78
C THR A 40 -13.71 10.52 25.34
N ALA A 41 -13.70 11.60 24.54
CA ALA A 41 -13.09 11.58 23.22
C ALA A 41 -11.59 11.25 23.28
N GLU A 42 -10.92 11.67 24.35
CA GLU A 42 -9.51 11.36 24.59
C GLU A 42 -9.30 9.86 24.82
N GLU A 43 -10.14 9.21 25.64
CA GLU A 43 -10.06 7.76 25.87
C GLU A 43 -10.27 6.97 24.60
N VAL A 44 -11.27 7.32 23.79
CA VAL A 44 -11.50 6.69 22.47
C VAL A 44 -10.28 6.86 21.57
N SER A 45 -9.68 8.05 21.54
CA SER A 45 -8.50 8.34 20.75
C SER A 45 -7.29 7.52 21.19
N LEU A 46 -7.01 7.46 22.49
CA LEU A 46 -5.91 6.68 23.06
C LEU A 46 -6.05 5.18 22.81
N GLN A 47 -7.26 4.63 22.97
CA GLN A 47 -7.54 3.22 22.68
C GLN A 47 -7.39 2.91 21.19
N SER A 48 -7.85 3.82 20.33
CA SER A 48 -7.67 3.69 18.87
C SER A 48 -6.20 3.67 18.50
N TYR A 49 -5.41 4.60 19.04
CA TYR A 49 -3.97 4.67 18.80
C TYR A 49 -3.25 3.41 19.29
N ALA A 50 -3.57 2.94 20.50
CA ALA A 50 -2.98 1.72 21.06
C ALA A 50 -3.30 0.47 20.22
N LEU A 51 -4.53 0.35 19.71
CA LEU A 51 -4.93 -0.74 18.84
C LEU A 51 -4.22 -0.68 17.48
N ILE A 52 -4.17 0.49 16.86
CA ILE A 52 -3.49 0.67 15.57
C ILE A 52 -2.01 0.32 15.73
N ARG A 53 -1.34 0.84 16.79
CA ARG A 53 0.05 0.52 17.08
C ARG A 53 0.26 -0.98 17.25
N ARG A 54 -0.52 -1.64 18.11
CA ARG A 54 -0.42 -3.09 18.34
C ARG A 54 -0.66 -3.89 17.05
N TYR A 55 -1.64 -3.49 16.26
CA TYR A 55 -1.95 -4.15 15.00
C TYR A 55 -0.83 -3.99 13.97
N THR A 56 -0.20 -2.81 13.90
CA THR A 56 0.92 -2.55 13.01
C THR A 56 2.21 -3.22 13.48
N GLU A 57 2.52 -3.18 14.78
CA GLU A 57 3.68 -3.85 15.37
C GLU A 57 3.54 -5.38 15.25
N TRP A 58 2.39 -5.95 15.62
CA TRP A 58 2.17 -7.40 15.51
C TRP A 58 2.14 -7.90 14.06
N LYS A 59 1.65 -7.07 13.14
CA LYS A 59 1.79 -7.35 11.71
C LYS A 59 3.25 -7.31 11.25
N SER A 60 4.09 -6.48 11.84
CA SER A 60 5.52 -6.42 11.54
C SER A 60 6.31 -7.62 12.09
N GLU A 61 5.94 -8.16 13.27
CA GLU A 61 6.59 -9.33 13.86
C GLU A 61 6.22 -10.67 13.19
N ARG A 62 5.04 -10.75 12.54
CA ARG A 62 4.59 -11.95 11.81
C ARG A 62 4.77 -11.89 10.31
N LYS A 63 5.39 -10.84 9.78
CA LYS A 63 5.56 -10.74 8.34
C LYS A 63 6.75 -11.58 7.86
N GLU A 64 6.41 -12.78 7.41
CA GLU A 64 6.88 -13.13 6.06
C GLU A 64 6.37 -12.02 5.14
N GLU A 65 7.28 -11.18 4.69
CA GLU A 65 6.97 -10.08 3.79
C GLU A 65 6.32 -10.66 2.54
N ILE A 66 5.01 -10.40 2.35
CA ILE A 66 4.32 -10.84 1.14
C ILE A 66 4.81 -9.95 0.00
N PRO A 67 5.64 -10.48 -0.90
CA PRO A 67 6.13 -9.71 -2.03
C PRO A 67 4.98 -9.40 -2.99
N VAL A 68 4.99 -8.21 -3.57
CA VAL A 68 4.13 -7.91 -4.71
C VAL A 68 4.82 -8.45 -5.96
N MET A 69 4.18 -9.43 -6.60
CA MET A 69 4.70 -10.08 -7.80
C MET A 69 3.93 -9.63 -9.04
N VAL A 70 4.65 -9.20 -10.09
CA VAL A 70 4.06 -8.93 -11.40
C VAL A 70 4.98 -9.53 -12.47
N GLY A 71 4.66 -10.74 -12.89
CA GLY A 71 5.54 -11.54 -13.74
C GLY A 71 6.90 -11.76 -13.05
N LYS A 72 7.98 -11.32 -13.69
CA LYS A 72 9.37 -11.42 -13.17
C LYS A 72 9.75 -10.34 -12.16
N LEU A 73 8.93 -9.31 -12.00
CA LEU A 73 9.15 -8.23 -11.05
C LEU A 73 8.66 -8.64 -9.66
N LYS A 74 9.55 -8.55 -8.68
CA LYS A 74 9.25 -8.77 -7.26
C LYS A 74 9.56 -7.49 -6.49
N ILE A 75 8.58 -7.00 -5.74
CA ILE A 75 8.72 -5.83 -4.87
C ILE A 75 8.51 -6.26 -3.43
N LEU A 76 9.47 -5.93 -2.58
CA LEU A 76 9.47 -6.17 -1.15
C LEU A 76 9.17 -4.83 -0.44
N PRO A 77 7.91 -4.58 -0.05
CA PRO A 77 7.47 -3.25 0.41
C PRO A 77 8.15 -2.80 1.71
N LEU A 78 8.36 -3.73 2.66
CA LEU A 78 8.97 -3.40 3.96
C LEU A 78 10.45 -3.09 3.83
N GLN A 79 11.16 -3.86 3.01
CA GLN A 79 12.57 -3.67 2.74
C GLN A 79 12.82 -2.58 1.70
N ARG A 80 11.75 -2.07 1.06
CA ARG A 80 11.82 -1.13 -0.08
C ARG A 80 12.79 -1.61 -1.16
N THR A 81 12.74 -2.92 -1.45
CA THR A 81 13.60 -3.58 -2.41
C THR A 81 12.81 -4.00 -3.64
N VAL A 82 13.44 -3.86 -4.80
CA VAL A 82 12.90 -4.27 -6.09
C VAL A 82 13.87 -5.28 -6.71
N GLU A 83 13.32 -6.41 -7.18
CA GLU A 83 14.07 -7.47 -7.83
C GLU A 83 13.44 -7.84 -9.17
N TRP A 84 14.27 -8.24 -10.12
CA TRP A 84 13.88 -8.84 -11.39
C TRP A 84 14.58 -10.19 -11.53
N GLU A 85 13.83 -11.29 -11.54
CA GLU A 85 14.42 -12.65 -11.57
C GLU A 85 15.56 -12.82 -10.56
N HIS A 86 15.32 -12.45 -9.28
CA HIS A 86 16.29 -12.50 -8.19
C HIS A 86 17.47 -11.53 -8.27
N LYS A 87 17.54 -10.68 -9.31
CA LYS A 87 18.56 -9.62 -9.42
C LYS A 87 18.00 -8.31 -8.85
N ARG A 88 18.68 -7.77 -7.85
CA ARG A 88 18.28 -6.52 -7.21
C ARG A 88 18.46 -5.33 -8.14
N ILE A 89 17.43 -4.46 -8.22
CA ILE A 89 17.44 -3.21 -8.97
C ILE A 89 17.68 -2.06 -7.99
N PRO A 90 18.73 -1.25 -8.18
CA PRO A 90 19.00 -0.10 -7.32
C PRO A 90 18.02 1.03 -7.62
N VAL A 91 16.96 1.15 -6.82
CA VAL A 91 15.95 2.20 -6.94
C VAL A 91 16.08 3.23 -5.83
N VAL A 92 15.82 4.50 -6.14
CA VAL A 92 15.68 5.57 -5.14
C VAL A 92 14.23 5.65 -4.66
N LYS A 93 13.99 6.38 -3.55
CA LYS A 93 12.68 6.45 -2.88
C LYS A 93 11.50 6.63 -3.87
N ARG A 94 11.55 7.65 -4.73
CA ARG A 94 10.45 7.97 -5.67
C ARG A 94 10.27 6.93 -6.78
N GLU A 95 11.36 6.33 -7.25
CA GLU A 95 11.31 5.23 -8.21
C GLU A 95 10.66 3.98 -7.60
N PHE A 96 10.98 3.69 -6.33
CA PHE A 96 10.35 2.61 -5.59
C PHE A 96 8.85 2.88 -5.41
N ASP A 97 8.48 4.06 -4.89
CA ASP A 97 7.09 4.44 -4.64
C ASP A 97 6.26 4.39 -5.93
N PHE A 98 6.84 4.80 -7.05
CA PHE A 98 6.21 4.71 -8.37
C PHE A 98 5.98 3.26 -8.82
N LEU A 99 7.01 2.40 -8.75
CA LEU A 99 6.87 0.99 -9.11
C LEU A 99 5.86 0.28 -8.22
N TYR A 100 5.92 0.54 -6.92
CA TYR A 100 4.99 -0.04 -5.96
C TYR A 100 3.55 0.39 -6.24
N LEU A 101 3.32 1.68 -6.52
CA LEU A 101 2.01 2.20 -6.92
C LEU A 101 1.44 1.45 -8.12
N LEU A 102 2.23 1.27 -9.18
CA LEU A 102 1.78 0.59 -10.39
C LEU A 102 1.59 -0.92 -10.15
N ALA A 103 2.43 -1.53 -9.31
CA ALA A 103 2.42 -2.97 -9.05
C ALA A 103 1.26 -3.42 -8.14
N THR A 104 0.72 -2.53 -7.31
CA THR A 104 -0.46 -2.84 -6.49
C THR A 104 -1.74 -2.99 -7.31
N THR A 105 -1.79 -2.42 -8.51
CA THR A 105 -2.93 -2.51 -9.43
C THR A 105 -2.45 -2.66 -10.88
N PRO A 106 -1.89 -3.82 -11.25
CA PRO A 106 -1.34 -4.04 -12.59
C PRO A 106 -2.41 -3.84 -13.67
N GLY A 107 -2.03 -3.21 -14.77
CA GLY A 107 -2.94 -2.86 -15.87
C GLY A 107 -3.72 -1.56 -15.68
N ARG A 108 -3.81 -1.01 -14.46
CA ARG A 108 -4.44 0.29 -14.23
C ARG A 108 -3.54 1.41 -14.73
N VAL A 109 -4.11 2.33 -15.50
CA VAL A 109 -3.42 3.56 -15.93
C VAL A 109 -3.57 4.63 -14.85
N TYR A 110 -2.44 5.16 -14.39
CA TYR A 110 -2.39 6.32 -13.51
C TYR A 110 -2.03 7.56 -14.33
N THR A 111 -2.80 8.62 -14.16
CA THR A 111 -2.51 9.91 -14.80
C THR A 111 -1.28 10.58 -14.20
N TYR A 112 -0.65 11.51 -14.94
CA TYR A 112 0.49 12.29 -14.42
C TYR A 112 0.16 12.96 -13.09
N SER A 113 -1.02 13.56 -12.95
CA SER A 113 -1.46 14.20 -11.69
C SER A 113 -1.60 13.22 -10.55
N GLN A 114 -2.19 12.04 -10.78
CA GLN A 114 -2.31 10.98 -9.78
C GLN A 114 -0.93 10.46 -9.35
N ILE A 115 -0.04 10.21 -10.32
CA ILE A 115 1.32 9.76 -10.03
C ILE A 115 2.06 10.80 -9.18
N TYR A 116 1.98 12.09 -9.57
CA TYR A 116 2.65 13.15 -8.82
C TYR A 116 2.12 13.21 -7.38
N GLN A 117 0.81 13.28 -7.22
CA GLN A 117 0.17 13.38 -5.90
C GLN A 117 0.51 12.18 -5.00
N LEU A 118 0.50 10.95 -5.53
CA LEU A 118 0.71 9.74 -4.74
C LEU A 118 2.19 9.45 -4.45
N VAL A 119 3.10 9.79 -5.37
CA VAL A 119 4.54 9.53 -5.24
C VAL A 119 5.29 10.68 -4.57
N TRP A 120 4.92 11.93 -4.87
CA TRP A 120 5.54 13.12 -4.25
C TRP A 120 4.82 13.55 -2.98
N GLN A 121 3.55 13.13 -2.80
CA GLN A 121 2.69 13.55 -1.69
C GLN A 121 2.46 15.07 -1.65
N GLU A 122 2.45 15.68 -2.81
CA GLU A 122 2.29 17.11 -3.05
C GLU A 122 1.21 17.35 -4.10
N TYR A 123 0.57 18.50 -4.06
CA TYR A 123 -0.35 18.89 -5.13
C TYR A 123 0.43 19.20 -6.41
N PRO A 124 -0.09 18.82 -7.59
CA PRO A 124 0.55 19.10 -8.86
C PRO A 124 0.74 20.60 -9.09
N HIS A 125 1.97 21.01 -9.29
CA HIS A 125 2.33 22.38 -9.68
C HIS A 125 3.51 22.37 -10.64
N GLY A 126 3.52 23.32 -11.59
CA GLY A 126 4.55 23.38 -12.62
C GLY A 126 4.51 22.23 -13.64
N ASP A 127 5.64 21.94 -14.26
CA ASP A 127 5.75 20.89 -15.27
C ASP A 127 6.00 19.52 -14.66
N ILE A 128 4.91 18.94 -14.08
CA ILE A 128 4.95 17.60 -13.47
C ILE A 128 5.21 16.50 -14.49
N THR A 129 4.81 16.70 -15.74
CA THR A 129 4.96 15.70 -16.81
C THR A 129 6.43 15.43 -17.08
N ASN A 130 7.24 16.48 -17.18
CA ASN A 130 8.67 16.36 -17.40
C ASN A 130 9.40 15.73 -16.20
N ILE A 131 9.00 16.08 -14.97
CA ILE A 131 9.55 15.49 -13.74
C ILE A 131 9.33 13.98 -13.72
N ILE A 132 8.11 13.54 -14.00
CA ILE A 132 7.75 12.12 -14.04
C ILE A 132 8.45 11.41 -15.19
N TYR A 133 8.48 12.04 -16.38
CA TYR A 133 9.16 11.48 -17.54
C TYR A 133 10.65 11.21 -17.27
N CYS A 134 11.36 12.17 -16.70
CA CYS A 134 12.79 12.03 -16.37
C CYS A 134 13.03 10.93 -15.34
N MET A 135 12.15 10.81 -14.34
CA MET A 135 12.22 9.74 -13.35
C MET A 135 11.99 8.37 -13.99
N VAL A 136 10.93 8.22 -14.78
CA VAL A 136 10.58 6.96 -15.46
C VAL A 136 11.66 6.57 -16.46
N HIS A 137 12.22 7.52 -17.19
CA HIS A 137 13.32 7.25 -18.12
C HIS A 137 14.53 6.66 -17.40
N ARG A 138 14.97 7.28 -16.30
CA ARG A 138 16.08 6.76 -15.47
C ARG A 138 15.78 5.37 -14.91
N LEU A 139 14.57 5.14 -14.44
CA LEU A 139 14.13 3.86 -13.92
C LEU A 139 14.14 2.77 -15.02
N LYS A 140 13.64 3.05 -16.21
CA LYS A 140 13.71 2.14 -17.35
C LYS A 140 15.15 1.78 -17.72
N GLN A 141 16.08 2.73 -17.67
CA GLN A 141 17.51 2.45 -17.91
C GLN A 141 18.10 1.51 -16.85
N LYS A 142 17.67 1.63 -15.57
CA LYS A 142 18.09 0.69 -14.52
C LYS A 142 17.52 -0.71 -14.72
N LEU A 143 16.24 -0.81 -15.10
CA LEU A 143 15.59 -2.07 -15.45
C LEU A 143 16.29 -2.75 -16.61
N LYS A 144 16.57 -2.01 -17.68
CA LYS A 144 17.27 -2.49 -18.88
C LYS A 144 18.66 -3.05 -18.62
N LYS A 145 19.40 -2.49 -17.65
CA LYS A 145 20.73 -2.99 -17.24
C LYS A 145 20.66 -4.38 -16.61
N VAL A 146 19.52 -4.74 -16.03
CA VAL A 146 19.32 -6.04 -15.38
C VAL A 146 18.80 -7.06 -16.40
N ASP A 147 17.85 -6.68 -17.22
CA ASP A 147 17.28 -7.45 -18.31
C ASP A 147 16.74 -6.51 -19.40
N VAL A 148 17.08 -6.75 -20.66
CA VAL A 148 16.64 -5.91 -21.80
C VAL A 148 15.10 -5.85 -21.90
N ASN A 149 14.40 -6.88 -21.47
CA ASN A 149 12.94 -6.92 -21.50
C ASN A 149 12.29 -6.24 -20.27
N ALA A 150 13.04 -6.03 -19.18
CA ALA A 150 12.50 -5.49 -17.94
C ALA A 150 11.97 -4.04 -18.09
N GLU A 151 12.55 -3.24 -19.00
CA GLU A 151 12.08 -1.87 -19.24
C GLU A 151 10.65 -1.82 -19.78
N HIS A 152 10.21 -2.88 -20.48
CA HIS A 152 8.90 -2.95 -21.14
C HIS A 152 7.74 -3.22 -20.17
N ILE A 153 8.03 -3.57 -18.90
CA ILE A 153 7.00 -3.75 -17.89
C ILE A 153 6.26 -2.43 -17.59
N ILE A 154 6.97 -1.30 -17.70
CA ILE A 154 6.38 0.04 -17.55
C ILE A 154 5.90 0.50 -18.92
N SER A 155 4.59 0.58 -19.10
CA SER A 155 3.95 1.07 -20.32
C SER A 155 3.52 2.51 -20.16
N SER A 156 3.84 3.37 -21.14
CA SER A 156 3.31 4.72 -21.24
C SER A 156 2.00 4.71 -22.05
N VAL A 157 1.01 5.43 -21.55
CA VAL A 157 -0.20 5.76 -22.30
C VAL A 157 -0.09 7.22 -22.72
N LYS A 158 -0.02 7.43 -24.04
CA LYS A 158 0.24 8.77 -24.62
C LYS A 158 -0.69 9.83 -24.02
N GLU A 159 -0.12 10.94 -23.57
CA GLU A 159 -0.82 12.10 -23.00
C GLU A 159 -1.64 11.82 -21.72
N VAL A 160 -1.64 10.58 -21.21
CA VAL A 160 -2.40 10.19 -20.01
C VAL A 160 -1.47 9.91 -18.83
N GLY A 161 -0.51 9.00 -18.97
CA GLY A 161 0.33 8.58 -17.86
C GLY A 161 0.96 7.21 -18.05
N TYR A 162 1.02 6.41 -16.99
CA TYR A 162 1.71 5.12 -16.97
C TYR A 162 0.90 4.02 -16.33
N CYS A 163 1.17 2.77 -16.75
CA CYS A 163 0.69 1.56 -16.09
C CYS A 163 1.76 0.48 -16.07
N LEU A 164 1.59 -0.53 -15.25
CA LEU A 164 2.38 -1.75 -15.30
C LEU A 164 1.66 -2.77 -16.21
N LYS A 165 2.40 -3.39 -17.15
CA LYS A 165 1.83 -4.42 -18.01
C LYS A 165 1.51 -5.67 -17.20
N VAL A 166 0.36 -6.27 -17.48
CA VAL A 166 0.01 -7.60 -17.01
C VAL A 166 0.53 -8.59 -18.05
N TYR A 167 1.50 -9.40 -17.67
CA TYR A 167 1.85 -10.55 -18.48
C TYR A 167 0.81 -11.63 -18.18
N LYS A 168 -0.05 -11.96 -19.16
CA LYS A 168 -0.79 -13.22 -19.11
C LYS A 168 0.23 -14.32 -19.38
N GLU A 169 0.46 -15.17 -18.40
CA GLU A 169 1.14 -16.43 -18.65
C GLU A 169 0.27 -17.21 -19.65
N SER A 170 0.88 -17.57 -20.78
CA SER A 170 0.25 -18.43 -21.80
C SER A 170 0.38 -19.86 -21.35
#